data_07c1a02cab0e8ec5d4ff5c06dbf8c851
#
_entry.id   07c1a02cab0e8ec5d4ff5c06dbf8c851
#
_cell.length_a   1.000
_cell.length_b   1.000
_cell.length_c   1.000
_cell.angle_alpha   90.00
_cell.angle_beta   90.00
_cell.angle_gamma   90.00
#
_symmetry.space_group_name_H-M   'P 1'
#
loop_
_entity.id
_entity.type
_entity.pdbx_description
1 polymer ?
#
loop_
_entity_poly.entity_id
_entity_poly.type
_entity_poly.pdbx_seq_one_letter_code
_entity_poly.pdbx_strand_id
1 'polypeptide(L)'
;MHFTLYSRSYCHLCQDMLDALLLLQPPDKLFTVEVIDIDTSPDTSLLARFDELVPVLFGDLAQPELCHYFLDEAAVRRCLP
;
A
#
# COMPACT_ATOMS: atom_id res chain seq x y z
N MET A 1 7.70 -0.84 -11.82
CA MET A 1 7.40 -0.27 -10.49
C MET A 1 6.48 -1.19 -9.71
N HIS A 2 6.77 -1.40 -8.46
CA HIS A 2 6.02 -2.31 -7.59
C HIS A 2 5.67 -1.61 -6.28
N PHE A 3 4.42 -1.76 -5.84
CA PHE A 3 3.95 -1.26 -4.55
C PHE A 3 3.57 -2.41 -3.64
N THR A 4 3.75 -2.23 -2.35
CA THR A 4 3.29 -3.15 -1.32
C THR A 4 2.29 -2.44 -0.43
N LEU A 5 1.08 -2.99 -0.34
CA LEU A 5 0.00 -2.45 0.47
C LEU A 5 -0.29 -3.41 1.64
N TYR A 6 0.03 -2.97 2.84
CA TYR A 6 -0.32 -3.73 4.05
C TYR A 6 -1.76 -3.40 4.43
N SER A 7 -2.56 -4.43 4.59
CA SER A 7 -4.00 -4.36 4.72
C SER A 7 -4.50 -5.36 5.76
N ARG A 8 -5.79 -5.36 6.00
CA ARG A 8 -6.45 -6.43 6.77
C ARG A 8 -7.87 -6.60 6.26
N SER A 9 -8.49 -7.73 6.60
CA SER A 9 -9.85 -8.05 6.19
C SER A 9 -10.84 -7.04 6.77
N TYR A 10 -11.94 -6.78 6.05
CA TYR A 10 -13.01 -5.87 6.48
C TYR A 10 -12.54 -4.44 6.74
N CYS A 11 -11.55 -3.99 5.98
CA CYS A 11 -11.01 -2.64 6.11
C CYS A 11 -11.44 -1.80 4.90
N HIS A 12 -12.39 -0.88 5.10
CA HIS A 12 -12.87 0.00 4.03
C HIS A 12 -11.75 0.92 3.53
N LEU A 13 -10.96 1.49 4.44
CA LEU A 13 -9.87 2.38 4.06
C LEU A 13 -8.81 1.64 3.23
N CYS A 14 -8.60 0.35 3.51
CA CYS A 14 -7.65 -0.46 2.75
C CYS A 14 -8.14 -0.65 1.31
N GLN A 15 -9.41 -0.95 1.12
CA GLN A 15 -9.98 -1.09 -0.21
C GLN A 15 -9.98 0.25 -0.95
N ASP A 16 -10.34 1.33 -0.27
CA ASP A 16 -10.34 2.67 -0.85
C ASP A 16 -8.94 3.07 -1.32
N MET A 17 -7.91 2.77 -0.54
CA MET A 17 -6.53 3.07 -0.93
C MET A 17 -6.10 2.27 -2.15
N LEU A 18 -6.44 0.97 -2.19
CA LEU A 18 -6.12 0.13 -3.35
C LEU A 18 -6.80 0.68 -4.62
N ASP A 19 -8.08 1.01 -4.53
CA ASP A 19 -8.83 1.53 -5.67
C ASP A 19 -8.23 2.86 -6.15
N ALA A 20 -7.92 3.76 -5.23
CA ALA A 20 -7.34 5.05 -5.57
C ALA A 20 -5.95 4.90 -6.19
N LEU A 21 -5.14 3.95 -5.67
CA LEU A 21 -3.81 3.66 -6.22
C LEU A 21 -3.90 3.16 -7.66
N LEU A 22 -4.81 2.22 -7.92
CA LEU A 22 -4.96 1.65 -9.26
C LEU A 22 -5.41 2.71 -10.28
N LEU A 23 -6.16 3.73 -9.86
CA LEU A 23 -6.56 4.83 -10.75
C LEU A 23 -5.37 5.69 -11.20
N LEU A 24 -4.25 5.65 -10.49
CA LEU A 24 -3.05 6.40 -10.86
C LEU A 24 -2.17 5.67 -11.85
N GLN A 25 -2.54 4.45 -12.24
CA GLN A 25 -1.74 3.63 -13.13
C GLN A 25 -1.68 4.23 -14.53
N PRO A 26 -0.45 4.56 -15.05
CA PRO A 26 -0.33 5.07 -16.39
C PRO A 26 -0.74 4.03 -17.43
N PRO A 27 -1.36 4.44 -18.55
CA PRO A 27 -1.84 3.46 -19.54
C PRO A 27 -0.73 2.68 -20.26
N ASP A 28 0.48 3.25 -20.32
CA ASP A 28 1.60 2.67 -21.05
C ASP A 28 2.69 2.10 -20.13
N LYS A 29 2.58 2.28 -18.81
CA LYS A 29 3.57 1.80 -17.85
C LYS A 29 2.86 1.28 -16.59
N LEU A 30 2.32 0.07 -16.70
CA LEU A 30 1.61 -0.56 -15.59
C LEU A 30 2.58 -0.87 -14.45
N PHE A 31 2.14 -0.60 -13.22
CA PHE A 31 2.82 -1.06 -12.02
C PHE A 31 2.09 -2.28 -11.42
N THR A 32 2.76 -2.97 -10.51
CA THR A 32 2.16 -4.08 -9.78
C THR A 32 1.93 -3.68 -8.33
N VAL A 33 0.92 -4.28 -7.70
CA VAL A 33 0.62 -4.07 -6.28
C VAL A 33 0.48 -5.43 -5.61
N GLU A 34 1.26 -5.65 -4.56
CA GLU A 34 1.09 -6.80 -3.69
C GLU A 34 0.31 -6.35 -2.46
N VAL A 35 -0.85 -6.98 -2.20
CA VAL A 35 -1.66 -6.72 -1.02
C VAL A 35 -1.35 -7.80 0.01
N ILE A 36 -0.87 -7.40 1.18
CA ILE A 36 -0.50 -8.31 2.26
C ILE A 36 -1.45 -8.11 3.44
N ASP A 37 -2.18 -9.16 3.81
CA ASP A 37 -3.02 -9.15 5.01
C ASP A 37 -2.14 -9.37 6.24
N ILE A 38 -2.08 -8.37 7.12
CA ILE A 38 -1.20 -8.42 8.30
C ILE A 38 -1.65 -9.46 9.33
N ASP A 39 -2.92 -9.86 9.31
CA ASP A 39 -3.45 -10.86 10.26
C ASP A 39 -3.09 -12.28 9.86
N THR A 40 -2.94 -12.55 8.55
CA THR A 40 -2.70 -13.91 8.05
C THR A 40 -1.29 -14.13 7.54
N SER A 41 -0.48 -13.07 7.48
CA SER A 41 0.91 -13.19 7.01
C SER A 41 1.74 -14.06 7.96
N PRO A 42 2.64 -14.90 7.41
CA PRO A 42 3.60 -15.63 8.26
C PRO A 42 4.57 -14.72 9.00
N ASP A 43 4.76 -13.48 8.53
CA ASP A 43 5.56 -12.49 9.24
C ASP A 43 4.73 -11.83 10.33
N THR A 44 4.84 -12.32 11.56
CA THR A 44 4.06 -11.83 12.69
C THR A 44 4.47 -10.42 13.16
N SER A 45 5.64 -9.92 12.71
CA SER A 45 6.04 -8.55 13.04
C SER A 45 5.17 -7.51 12.38
N LEU A 46 4.49 -7.85 11.28
CA LEU A 46 3.62 -6.93 10.55
C LEU A 46 2.44 -6.47 11.40
N LEU A 47 1.85 -7.38 12.18
CA LEU A 47 0.74 -7.03 13.05
C LEU A 47 1.18 -6.00 14.10
N ALA A 48 2.34 -6.21 14.73
CA ALA A 48 2.85 -5.28 15.72
C ALA A 48 3.18 -3.91 15.11
N ARG A 49 3.69 -3.89 13.87
CA ARG A 49 4.10 -2.65 13.18
C ARG A 49 2.92 -1.84 12.67
N PHE A 50 1.87 -2.49 12.17
CA PHE A 50 0.85 -1.83 11.34
C PHE A 50 -0.57 -1.99 11.87
N ASP A 51 -0.79 -2.62 13.01
CA ASP A 51 -2.12 -2.93 13.55
C ASP A 51 -3.08 -1.73 13.53
N GLU A 52 -2.60 -0.56 13.93
CA GLU A 52 -3.40 0.66 14.01
C GLU A 52 -3.16 1.62 12.84
N LEU A 53 -2.36 1.21 11.85
CA LEU A 53 -1.93 2.09 10.76
C LEU A 53 -2.48 1.69 9.40
N VAL A 54 -3.02 0.47 9.26
CA VAL A 54 -3.51 0.00 7.96
C VAL A 54 -4.63 0.88 7.42
N PRO A 55 -4.65 1.12 6.11
CA PRO A 55 -3.71 0.66 5.08
C PRO A 55 -2.38 1.42 5.14
N VAL A 56 -1.28 0.70 4.91
CA VAL A 56 0.07 1.28 4.82
C VAL A 56 0.66 0.93 3.47
N LEU A 57 1.09 1.95 2.73
CA LEU A 57 1.60 1.79 1.38
C LEU A 57 3.10 2.04 1.34
N PHE A 58 3.82 1.11 0.74
CA PHE A 58 5.25 1.22 0.44
C PHE A 58 5.48 1.17 -1.07
N GLY A 59 6.44 1.96 -1.53
CA GLY A 59 7.06 1.76 -2.83
C GLY A 59 8.26 0.84 -2.66
N ASP A 60 9.44 1.43 -2.41
CA ASP A 60 10.64 0.65 -2.04
C ASP A 60 10.56 0.28 -0.56
N LEU A 61 10.57 -1.02 -0.26
CA LEU A 61 10.50 -1.51 1.12
C LEU A 61 11.71 -1.10 1.97
N ALA A 62 12.82 -0.71 1.34
CA ALA A 62 13.99 -0.19 2.03
C ALA A 62 13.84 1.27 2.43
N GLN A 63 12.81 1.95 1.97
CA GLN A 63 12.50 3.34 2.27
C GLN A 63 11.33 3.44 3.24
N PRO A 64 11.10 4.61 3.87
CA PRO A 64 9.90 4.81 4.69
C PRO A 64 8.62 4.61 3.90
N GLU A 65 7.52 4.36 4.61
CA GLU A 65 6.20 4.27 3.99
C GLU A 65 5.87 5.53 3.19
N LEU A 66 5.10 5.37 2.14
CA LEU A 66 4.60 6.50 1.36
C LEU A 66 3.45 7.20 2.07
N CYS A 67 2.55 6.42 2.67
CA CYS A 67 1.36 6.94 3.36
C CYS A 67 0.68 5.83 4.15
N HIS A 68 -0.26 6.24 5.01
CA HIS A 68 -1.16 5.32 5.71
C HIS A 68 -2.52 5.99 5.89
N TYR A 69 -3.56 5.21 6.17
CA TYR A 69 -4.98 5.59 6.26
C TYR A 69 -5.53 6.07 4.91
N PHE A 70 -4.95 7.09 4.33
CA PHE A 70 -5.42 7.69 3.07
C PHE A 70 -4.27 7.78 2.09
N LEU A 71 -4.59 7.65 0.80
CA LEU A 71 -3.58 7.73 -0.25
C LEU A 71 -3.00 9.14 -0.34
N ASP A 72 -1.68 9.22 -0.30
CA ASP A 72 -0.94 10.43 -0.66
C ASP A 72 -0.59 10.35 -2.14
N GLU A 73 -1.43 10.94 -2.98
CA GLU A 73 -1.29 10.88 -4.41
C GLU A 73 0.05 11.48 -4.87
N ALA A 74 0.46 12.58 -4.26
CA ALA A 74 1.73 13.23 -4.64
C ALA A 74 2.93 12.33 -4.34
N ALA A 75 2.91 11.62 -3.20
CA ALA A 75 3.98 10.70 -2.87
C ALA A 75 4.05 9.54 -3.87
N VAL A 76 2.90 9.01 -4.29
CA VAL A 76 2.85 7.94 -5.28
C VAL A 76 3.35 8.45 -6.63
N ARG A 77 2.91 9.62 -7.07
CA ARG A 77 3.33 10.17 -8.37
C ARG A 77 4.83 10.42 -8.44
N ARG A 78 5.48 10.75 -7.32
CA ARG A 78 6.94 10.89 -7.28
C ARG A 78 7.67 9.57 -7.50
N CYS A 79 7.02 8.43 -7.28
CA CYS A 79 7.58 7.10 -7.54
C CYS A 79 7.40 6.66 -8.99
N LEU A 80 6.48 7.29 -9.73
CA LEU A 80 6.17 6.90 -11.11
C LEU A 80 7.13 7.60 -12.09
N PRO A 81 7.47 6.91 -13.18
CA PRO A 81 8.33 7.50 -14.23
C PRO A 81 7.66 8.66 -14.98
#